data_7d574741e8c27724d46f79859bbe78e9
#
_entry.id   7d574741e8c27724d46f79859bbe78e9
#
_cell.length_a   1.000
_cell.length_b   1.000
_cell.length_c   1.000
_cell.angle_alpha   90.00
_cell.angle_beta   90.00
_cell.angle_gamma   90.00
#
_symmetry.space_group_name_H-M   'P 1'
#
loop_
_entity.id
_entity.type
_entity.pdbx_description
1 polymer ?
#
loop_
_entity_poly.entity_id
_entity_poly.type
_entity_poly.pdbx_seq_one_letter_code
_entity_poly.pdbx_strand_id
1 'polypeptide(L)'
;MVKLVLSLDGVVIREVVLDRDHTSIGRRPYNHIVIDNMAVSGDHAVFQYDNGAFYVEDMNSTNGTSVNGIKVRRQQLKYGDIIGIAKFRIQFQALEQGLQEPLKVTGVLTSVIEVLSGSYAGRIVKLTKPVTTLGKPGVAVASVTRRGESFVLRYIEGSRPLTCNDDVIAGKEH
;
A
#
# COMPACT_ATOMS: atom_id res chain seq x y z
N MET A 1 1.57 -13.91 9.53
CA MET A 1 1.04 -14.20 8.18
C MET A 1 1.50 -13.12 7.22
N VAL A 2 1.52 -13.40 5.94
CA VAL A 2 2.04 -12.51 4.89
C VAL A 2 1.00 -12.37 3.79
N LYS A 3 0.92 -11.19 3.16
CA LYS A 3 0.08 -10.94 1.98
C LYS A 3 0.88 -10.36 0.82
N LEU A 4 0.42 -10.66 -0.38
CA LEU A 4 0.84 -10.05 -1.62
C LEU A 4 -0.23 -9.06 -2.08
N VAL A 5 0.16 -7.83 -2.37
CA VAL A 5 -0.72 -6.80 -2.95
C VAL A 5 -0.33 -6.61 -4.41
N LEU A 6 -1.17 -7.12 -5.31
CA LEU A 6 -0.97 -7.02 -6.76
C LEU A 6 -1.57 -5.71 -7.28
N SER A 7 -0.78 -4.94 -7.99
CA SER A 7 -1.18 -3.67 -8.59
C SER A 7 -0.75 -3.57 -10.06
N LEU A 8 -1.51 -2.77 -10.82
CA LEU A 8 -1.22 -2.40 -12.19
C LEU A 8 -1.36 -0.90 -12.34
N ASP A 9 -0.32 -0.23 -12.83
CA ASP A 9 -0.28 1.23 -13.03
C ASP A 9 -0.67 2.03 -11.76
N GLY A 10 -0.30 1.49 -10.58
CA GLY A 10 -0.58 2.09 -9.27
C GLY A 10 -1.96 1.76 -8.68
N VAL A 11 -2.80 1.02 -9.40
CA VAL A 11 -4.11 0.58 -8.92
C VAL A 11 -4.00 -0.84 -8.37
N VAL A 12 -4.42 -1.05 -7.12
CA VAL A 12 -4.51 -2.39 -6.52
C VAL A 12 -5.64 -3.17 -7.19
N ILE A 13 -5.31 -4.33 -7.75
CA ILE A 13 -6.26 -5.20 -8.45
C ILE A 13 -6.58 -6.47 -7.66
N ARG A 14 -5.68 -6.91 -6.78
CA ARG A 14 -5.88 -8.09 -5.95
C ARG A 14 -4.97 -8.12 -4.74
N GLU A 15 -5.49 -8.63 -3.62
CA GLU A 15 -4.71 -9.03 -2.46
C GLU A 15 -4.79 -10.55 -2.28
N VAL A 16 -3.67 -11.18 -1.93
CA VAL A 16 -3.59 -12.63 -1.72
C VAL A 16 -2.79 -12.89 -0.46
N VAL A 17 -3.39 -13.61 0.48
CA VAL A 17 -2.68 -14.08 1.68
C VAL A 17 -1.85 -15.31 1.33
N LEU A 18 -0.59 -15.32 1.74
CA LEU A 18 0.27 -16.50 1.62
C LEU A 18 0.06 -17.40 2.84
N ASP A 19 -0.88 -18.31 2.71
CA ASP A 19 -1.26 -19.30 3.72
C ASP A 19 -0.66 -20.69 3.44
N ARG A 20 0.12 -20.82 2.37
CA ARG A 20 0.72 -22.08 1.86
C ARG A 20 2.21 -21.91 1.68
N ASP A 21 2.93 -23.02 1.78
CA ASP A 21 4.37 -23.07 1.54
C ASP A 21 4.74 -22.77 0.08
N HIS A 22 3.77 -22.89 -0.83
CA HIS A 22 3.99 -22.75 -2.26
C HIS A 22 2.79 -22.04 -2.92
N THR A 23 3.02 -20.89 -3.55
CA THR A 23 2.01 -20.12 -4.27
C THR A 23 2.52 -19.76 -5.66
N SER A 24 1.95 -20.36 -6.71
CA SER A 24 2.32 -20.08 -8.10
C SER A 24 1.60 -18.87 -8.67
N ILE A 25 2.29 -18.14 -9.56
CA ILE A 25 1.75 -17.01 -10.30
C ILE A 25 2.07 -17.15 -11.78
N GLY A 26 1.08 -16.89 -12.62
CA GLY A 26 1.23 -16.98 -14.07
C GLY A 26 -0.06 -16.69 -14.80
N ARG A 27 0.00 -16.81 -16.15
CA ARG A 27 -1.14 -16.54 -17.01
C ARG A 27 -2.15 -17.67 -17.05
N ARG A 28 -1.72 -18.92 -16.86
CA ARG A 28 -2.59 -20.09 -16.97
C ARG A 28 -3.53 -20.21 -15.76
N PRO A 29 -4.77 -20.70 -15.96
CA PRO A 29 -5.82 -20.72 -14.94
C PRO A 29 -5.55 -21.66 -13.75
N TYR A 30 -4.62 -22.60 -13.89
CA TYR A 30 -4.24 -23.49 -12.78
C TYR A 30 -3.27 -22.85 -11.76
N ASN A 31 -2.74 -21.64 -12.04
CA ASN A 31 -1.94 -20.92 -11.06
C ASN A 31 -2.81 -20.45 -9.90
N HIS A 32 -2.22 -20.34 -8.72
CA HIS A 32 -2.88 -19.79 -7.54
C HIS A 32 -3.20 -18.30 -7.74
N ILE A 33 -2.29 -17.57 -8.38
CA ILE A 33 -2.47 -16.18 -8.77
C ILE A 33 -2.46 -16.12 -10.29
N VAL A 34 -3.62 -15.92 -10.89
CA VAL A 34 -3.76 -15.82 -12.34
C VAL A 34 -3.66 -14.36 -12.76
N ILE A 35 -2.76 -14.07 -13.68
CA ILE A 35 -2.64 -12.78 -14.37
C ILE A 35 -2.86 -13.02 -15.85
N ASP A 36 -4.07 -12.74 -16.32
CA ASP A 36 -4.43 -12.88 -17.75
C ASP A 36 -3.83 -11.74 -18.56
N ASN A 37 -2.56 -11.88 -18.90
CA ASN A 37 -1.82 -10.92 -19.72
C ASN A 37 -0.75 -11.63 -20.54
N MET A 38 -0.65 -11.31 -21.82
CA MET A 38 0.30 -11.92 -22.76
C MET A 38 1.77 -11.72 -22.40
N ALA A 39 2.09 -10.66 -21.65
CA ALA A 39 3.45 -10.41 -21.15
C ALA A 39 3.81 -11.26 -19.93
N VAL A 40 2.87 -12.04 -19.39
CA VAL A 40 3.07 -12.96 -18.27
C VAL A 40 3.13 -14.39 -18.82
N SER A 41 4.17 -15.14 -18.46
CA SER A 41 4.31 -16.55 -18.87
C SER A 41 3.23 -17.43 -18.24
N GLY A 42 2.94 -18.56 -18.88
CA GLY A 42 1.96 -19.55 -18.38
C GLY A 42 2.20 -19.90 -16.92
N ASP A 43 3.46 -20.28 -16.62
CA ASP A 43 4.04 -20.41 -15.29
C ASP A 43 5.14 -19.33 -15.22
N HIS A 44 4.95 -18.30 -14.43
CA HIS A 44 5.88 -17.17 -14.44
C HIS A 44 6.84 -17.20 -13.26
N ALA A 45 6.31 -17.28 -12.07
CA ALA A 45 7.08 -17.33 -10.83
C ALA A 45 6.34 -18.12 -9.74
N VAL A 46 7.07 -18.41 -8.67
CA VAL A 46 6.52 -19.06 -7.49
C VAL A 46 7.02 -18.36 -6.23
N PHE A 47 6.13 -18.19 -5.29
CA PHE A 47 6.44 -17.76 -3.93
C PHE A 47 6.54 -19.03 -3.06
N GLN A 48 7.64 -19.18 -2.35
CA GLN A 48 7.91 -20.33 -1.50
C GLN A 48 8.26 -19.89 -0.09
N TYR A 49 7.74 -20.62 0.90
CA TYR A 49 8.19 -20.51 2.28
C TYR A 49 9.14 -21.64 2.58
N ASP A 50 10.36 -21.31 2.93
CA ASP A 50 11.44 -22.28 3.19
C ASP A 50 12.32 -21.79 4.33
N ASN A 51 12.57 -22.66 5.33
CA ASN A 51 13.46 -22.40 6.47
C ASN A 51 13.19 -21.07 7.19
N GLY A 52 11.91 -20.72 7.39
CA GLY A 52 11.53 -19.51 8.11
C GLY A 52 11.52 -18.22 7.26
N ALA A 53 11.75 -18.31 5.95
CA ALA A 53 11.81 -17.20 5.05
C ALA A 53 10.96 -17.40 3.79
N PHE A 54 10.47 -16.31 3.22
CA PHE A 54 9.81 -16.33 1.92
C PHE A 54 10.80 -16.03 0.81
N TYR A 55 10.64 -16.73 -0.30
CA TYR A 55 11.42 -16.58 -1.53
C TYR A 55 10.47 -16.36 -2.71
N VAL A 56 10.91 -15.60 -3.69
CA VAL A 56 10.34 -15.62 -5.04
C VAL A 56 11.34 -16.31 -5.97
N GLU A 57 10.86 -17.20 -6.82
CA GLU A 57 11.64 -17.90 -7.83
C GLU A 57 10.99 -17.74 -9.20
N ASP A 58 11.78 -17.31 -10.19
CA ASP A 58 11.36 -17.22 -11.58
C ASP A 58 11.34 -18.59 -12.24
N MET A 59 10.22 -18.97 -12.82
CA MET A 59 10.02 -20.25 -13.48
C MET A 59 10.49 -20.26 -14.94
N ASN A 60 11.63 -19.61 -15.20
CA ASN A 60 12.16 -19.44 -16.54
C ASN A 60 11.22 -18.67 -17.47
N SER A 61 10.65 -17.61 -16.92
CA SER A 61 9.67 -16.78 -17.62
C SER A 61 10.28 -15.99 -18.77
N THR A 62 9.49 -15.67 -19.79
CA THR A 62 9.95 -14.94 -20.99
C THR A 62 10.48 -13.54 -20.66
N ASN A 63 9.79 -12.80 -19.78
CA ASN A 63 10.15 -11.42 -19.45
C ASN A 63 10.96 -11.31 -18.16
N GLY A 64 11.06 -12.39 -17.39
CA GLY A 64 11.77 -12.44 -16.11
C GLY A 64 10.96 -11.83 -14.96
N THR A 65 11.39 -12.18 -13.76
CA THR A 65 10.91 -11.64 -12.49
C THR A 65 11.95 -10.69 -11.92
N SER A 66 11.52 -9.59 -11.31
CA SER A 66 12.43 -8.65 -10.63
C SER A 66 12.01 -8.43 -9.19
N VAL A 67 12.97 -8.11 -8.33
CA VAL A 67 12.72 -7.62 -6.96
C VAL A 67 13.39 -6.27 -6.82
N ASN A 68 12.60 -5.25 -6.45
CA ASN A 68 13.04 -3.85 -6.35
C ASN A 68 13.73 -3.35 -7.62
N GLY A 69 13.26 -3.79 -8.79
CA GLY A 69 13.78 -3.41 -10.11
C GLY A 69 14.97 -4.23 -10.61
N ILE A 70 15.53 -5.13 -9.79
CA ILE A 70 16.64 -6.01 -10.17
C ILE A 70 16.09 -7.36 -10.59
N LYS A 71 16.45 -7.85 -11.78
CA LYS A 71 16.06 -9.18 -12.26
C LYS A 71 16.70 -10.28 -11.39
N VAL A 72 15.88 -11.23 -10.99
CA VAL A 72 16.30 -12.32 -10.11
C VAL A 72 15.81 -13.65 -10.65
N ARG A 73 16.57 -14.73 -10.35
CA ARG A 73 16.11 -16.09 -10.57
C ARG A 73 15.47 -16.66 -9.31
N ARG A 74 16.10 -16.44 -8.16
CA ARG A 74 15.57 -16.77 -6.84
C ARG A 74 16.06 -15.71 -5.86
N GLN A 75 15.16 -15.15 -5.06
CA GLN A 75 15.48 -14.09 -4.10
C GLN A 75 14.66 -14.27 -2.83
N GLN A 76 15.33 -14.16 -1.69
CA GLN A 76 14.66 -14.04 -0.40
C GLN A 76 13.94 -12.71 -0.32
N LEU A 77 12.69 -12.73 0.14
CA LEU A 77 11.85 -11.56 0.26
C LEU A 77 11.89 -10.98 1.67
N LYS A 78 11.85 -9.65 1.73
CA LYS A 78 11.70 -8.85 2.94
C LYS A 78 10.41 -8.06 2.85
N TYR A 79 9.81 -7.75 4.00
CA TYR A 79 8.62 -6.88 4.03
C TYR A 79 8.91 -5.54 3.35
N GLY A 80 8.01 -5.13 2.49
CA GLY A 80 8.14 -3.93 1.67
C GLY A 80 8.76 -4.15 0.29
N ASP A 81 9.32 -5.35 0.00
CA ASP A 81 9.86 -5.65 -1.32
C ASP A 81 8.76 -5.59 -2.39
N ILE A 82 9.14 -5.07 -3.55
CA ILE A 82 8.28 -4.95 -4.73
C ILE A 82 8.76 -5.92 -5.79
N ILE A 83 7.97 -6.95 -6.05
CA ILE A 83 8.21 -7.92 -7.09
C ILE A 83 7.57 -7.41 -8.39
N GLY A 84 8.35 -7.33 -9.46
CA GLY A 84 7.90 -6.91 -10.78
C GLY A 84 7.76 -8.10 -11.73
N ILE A 85 6.57 -8.25 -12.32
CA ILE A 85 6.25 -9.23 -13.36
C ILE A 85 5.63 -8.47 -14.53
N ALA A 86 6.36 -8.30 -15.62
CA ALA A 86 5.97 -7.42 -16.72
C ALA A 86 5.63 -6.00 -16.20
N LYS A 87 4.41 -5.53 -16.41
CA LYS A 87 3.93 -4.22 -15.91
C LYS A 87 3.25 -4.30 -14.53
N PHE A 88 3.10 -5.49 -13.98
CA PHE A 88 2.49 -5.70 -12.67
C PHE A 88 3.52 -5.51 -11.56
N ARG A 89 3.05 -4.93 -10.45
CA ARG A 89 3.81 -4.76 -9.21
C ARG A 89 3.13 -5.56 -8.12
N ILE A 90 3.91 -6.36 -7.40
CA ILE A 90 3.42 -7.18 -6.29
C ILE A 90 4.21 -6.76 -5.06
N GLN A 91 3.54 -6.16 -4.10
CA GLN A 91 4.16 -5.77 -2.86
C GLN A 91 4.04 -6.89 -1.84
N PHE A 92 5.17 -7.28 -1.25
CA PHE A 92 5.26 -8.27 -0.18
C PHE A 92 5.07 -7.58 1.17
N GLN A 93 3.96 -7.86 1.86
CA GLN A 93 3.59 -7.18 3.09
C GLN A 93 3.33 -8.16 4.24
N ALA A 94 3.62 -7.73 5.48
CA ALA A 94 3.11 -8.43 6.64
C ALA A 94 1.57 -8.33 6.67
N LEU A 95 0.89 -9.42 7.02
CA LEU A 95 -0.53 -9.36 7.37
C LEU A 95 -0.61 -8.78 8.77
N GLU A 96 -1.05 -7.55 8.90
CA GLU A 96 -1.28 -6.94 10.20
C GLU A 96 -2.42 -7.67 10.92
N GLN A 97 -2.08 -8.60 11.79
CA GLN A 97 -2.96 -8.99 12.88
C GLN A 97 -2.60 -8.07 14.05
N GLY A 98 -3.40 -7.03 14.21
CA GLY A 98 -3.55 -6.19 15.39
C GLY A 98 -2.54 -6.32 16.53
N LEU A 99 -1.27 -6.01 16.31
CA LEU A 99 -0.30 -5.59 17.32
C LEU A 99 0.70 -4.68 16.61
N GLN A 100 0.61 -3.42 16.92
CA GLN A 100 1.55 -2.38 16.48
C GLN A 100 2.92 -2.65 17.12
N GLU A 101 3.89 -3.13 16.32
CA GLU A 101 5.27 -2.79 16.59
C GLU A 101 5.66 -1.63 15.68
N PRO A 102 6.22 -0.54 16.21
CA PRO A 102 6.60 0.59 15.39
C PRO A 102 7.77 0.19 14.49
N LEU A 103 7.51 0.11 13.18
CA LEU A 103 8.56 0.05 12.16
C LEU A 103 9.48 1.26 12.37
N LYS A 104 10.72 1.00 12.75
CA LYS A 104 11.81 1.99 12.61
C LYS A 104 12.01 2.25 11.12
N VAL A 105 11.21 3.15 10.57
CA VAL A 105 11.40 3.68 9.23
C VAL A 105 12.45 4.77 9.33
N THR A 106 13.69 4.43 9.03
CA THR A 106 14.71 5.42 8.64
C THR A 106 14.37 5.87 7.20
N GLY A 107 13.36 6.71 7.07
CA GLY A 107 12.94 7.27 5.80
C GLY A 107 11.68 8.10 6.03
N VAL A 108 11.72 9.36 5.63
CA VAL A 108 10.69 10.39 5.75
C VAL A 108 9.29 9.82 5.93
N LEU A 109 8.74 9.89 7.14
CA LEU A 109 7.35 9.55 7.45
C LEU A 109 6.42 10.42 6.59
N THR A 110 5.95 9.86 5.50
CA THR A 110 4.94 10.52 4.67
C THR A 110 3.57 10.20 5.27
N SER A 111 3.15 11.00 6.24
CA SER A 111 1.78 10.91 6.76
C SER A 111 0.79 11.27 5.67
N VAL A 112 -0.30 10.52 5.59
CA VAL A 112 -1.34 10.70 4.57
C VAL A 112 -2.70 10.84 5.23
N ILE A 113 -3.60 11.56 4.57
CA ILE A 113 -5.02 11.61 4.91
C ILE A 113 -5.77 10.94 3.75
N GLU A 114 -6.61 9.97 4.07
CA GLU A 114 -7.53 9.36 3.13
C GLU A 114 -8.93 9.95 3.30
N VAL A 115 -9.54 10.34 2.18
CA VAL A 115 -10.92 10.83 2.17
C VAL A 115 -11.87 9.65 2.04
N LEU A 116 -12.59 9.31 3.11
CA LEU A 116 -13.44 8.11 3.14
C LEU A 116 -14.82 8.31 2.51
N SER A 117 -15.30 9.57 2.39
CA SER A 117 -16.65 9.85 1.89
C SER A 117 -16.75 11.21 1.18
N GLY A 118 -17.84 11.41 0.43
CA GLY A 118 -18.11 12.65 -0.33
C GLY A 118 -17.57 12.58 -1.76
N SER A 119 -17.58 13.75 -2.44
CA SER A 119 -17.19 13.88 -3.86
C SER A 119 -15.73 13.56 -4.16
N TYR A 120 -14.92 13.40 -3.13
CA TYR A 120 -13.48 13.10 -3.22
C TYR A 120 -13.11 11.79 -2.47
N ALA A 121 -14.08 10.92 -2.19
CA ALA A 121 -13.85 9.62 -1.55
C ALA A 121 -12.79 8.81 -2.30
N GLY A 122 -11.89 8.18 -1.56
CA GLY A 122 -10.74 7.43 -2.10
C GLY A 122 -9.51 8.29 -2.43
N ARG A 123 -9.58 9.62 -2.27
CA ARG A 123 -8.43 10.48 -2.51
C ARG A 123 -7.47 10.44 -1.32
N ILE A 124 -6.19 10.22 -1.62
CA ILE A 124 -5.10 10.27 -0.64
C ILE A 124 -4.37 11.61 -0.74
N VAL A 125 -4.29 12.33 0.37
CA VAL A 125 -3.55 13.60 0.49
C VAL A 125 -2.30 13.37 1.33
N LYS A 126 -1.12 13.52 0.71
CA LYS A 126 0.16 13.40 1.41
C LYS A 126 0.46 14.67 2.21
N LEU A 127 0.77 14.52 3.50
CA LEU A 127 1.11 15.64 4.40
C LEU A 127 2.61 15.95 4.30
N THR A 128 3.07 16.35 3.12
CA THR A 128 4.47 16.73 2.88
C THR A 128 4.75 18.20 3.14
N LYS A 129 3.70 19.03 3.22
CA LYS A 129 3.81 20.46 3.47
C LYS A 129 3.66 20.75 4.97
N PRO A 130 4.27 21.82 5.49
CA PRO A 130 4.10 22.25 6.88
C PRO A 130 2.63 22.47 7.26
N VAL A 131 1.82 22.95 6.31
CA VAL A 131 0.38 23.15 6.45
C VAL A 131 -0.32 22.61 5.21
N THR A 132 -1.34 21.80 5.42
CA THR A 132 -2.21 21.25 4.36
C THR A 132 -3.65 21.64 4.65
N THR A 133 -4.30 22.32 3.72
CA THR A 133 -5.72 22.72 3.85
C THR A 133 -6.61 21.67 3.19
N LEU A 134 -7.66 21.28 3.89
CA LEU A 134 -8.65 20.29 3.47
C LEU A 134 -10.05 20.87 3.53
N GLY A 135 -10.92 20.45 2.63
CA GLY A 135 -12.32 20.83 2.64
C GLY A 135 -12.73 21.67 1.43
N LYS A 136 -13.96 22.20 1.49
CA LYS A 136 -14.56 23.03 0.45
C LYS A 136 -14.96 24.38 1.07
N PRO A 137 -14.49 25.51 0.52
CA PRO A 137 -14.91 26.83 0.97
C PRO A 137 -16.44 26.96 1.00
N GLY A 138 -16.97 27.58 2.06
CA GLY A 138 -18.41 27.73 2.28
C GLY A 138 -19.12 26.51 2.88
N VAL A 139 -18.48 25.36 2.96
CA VAL A 139 -19.04 24.13 3.58
C VAL A 139 -18.32 23.81 4.89
N ALA A 140 -17.06 23.44 4.82
CA ALA A 140 -16.15 23.27 5.94
C ALA A 140 -14.72 23.25 5.42
N VAL A 141 -13.82 24.01 6.02
CA VAL A 141 -12.39 24.05 5.71
C VAL A 141 -11.59 23.86 6.98
N ALA A 142 -10.62 22.97 6.93
CA ALA A 142 -9.70 22.72 8.02
C ALA A 142 -8.25 22.77 7.54
N SER A 143 -7.34 23.10 8.42
CA SER A 143 -5.89 22.96 8.20
C SER A 143 -5.32 21.87 9.07
N VAL A 144 -4.39 21.12 8.49
CA VAL A 144 -3.54 20.16 9.20
C VAL A 144 -2.14 20.71 9.19
N THR A 145 -1.63 21.05 10.36
CA THR A 145 -0.29 21.61 10.57
C THR A 145 0.61 20.58 11.20
N ARG A 146 1.79 20.34 10.62
CA ARG A 146 2.79 19.45 11.20
C ARG A 146 3.56 20.19 12.29
N ARG A 147 3.62 19.59 13.49
CA ARG A 147 4.43 20.05 14.62
C ARG A 147 5.36 18.92 15.09
N GLY A 148 6.58 18.88 14.56
CA GLY A 148 7.52 17.78 14.82
C GLY A 148 7.02 16.45 14.29
N GLU A 149 6.75 15.50 15.19
CA GLU A 149 6.19 14.17 14.87
C GLU A 149 4.65 14.12 14.97
N SER A 150 4.01 15.20 15.39
CA SER A 150 2.56 15.32 15.58
C SER A 150 1.91 16.18 14.50
N PHE A 151 0.60 16.03 14.35
CA PHE A 151 -0.21 16.86 13.48
C PHE A 151 -1.32 17.51 14.30
N VAL A 152 -1.54 18.80 14.02
CA VAL A 152 -2.61 19.59 14.66
C VAL A 152 -3.67 19.91 13.60
N LEU A 153 -4.89 19.49 13.89
CA LEU A 153 -6.06 19.81 13.07
C LEU A 153 -6.74 21.07 13.62
N ARG A 154 -6.95 22.07 12.76
CA ARG A 154 -7.65 23.29 13.12
C ARG A 154 -8.77 23.57 12.15
N TYR A 155 -9.97 23.85 12.63
CA TYR A 155 -11.08 24.37 11.84
C TYR A 155 -10.79 25.82 11.43
N ILE A 156 -10.98 26.13 10.14
CA ILE A 156 -10.77 27.49 9.61
C ILE A 156 -12.10 28.20 9.41
N GLU A 157 -12.98 27.61 8.58
CA GLU A 157 -14.26 28.21 8.24
C GLU A 157 -15.25 27.16 7.70
N GLY A 158 -16.56 27.49 7.74
CA GLY A 158 -17.60 26.70 7.10
C GLY A 158 -18.94 26.84 7.81
N SER A 159 -20.00 26.41 7.14
CA SER A 159 -21.36 26.36 7.68
C SER A 159 -21.69 25.11 8.46
N ARG A 160 -20.79 24.09 8.40
CA ARG A 160 -20.95 22.83 9.14
C ARG A 160 -19.83 22.67 10.15
N PRO A 161 -20.13 22.19 11.37
CA PRO A 161 -19.09 21.87 12.35
C PRO A 161 -18.20 20.76 11.82
N LEU A 162 -16.91 20.83 12.13
CA LEU A 162 -15.97 19.77 11.90
C LEU A 162 -15.90 18.91 13.16
N THR A 163 -15.89 17.60 13.01
CA THR A 163 -15.68 16.65 14.11
C THR A 163 -14.39 15.86 13.92
N CYS A 164 -13.73 15.52 15.02
CA CYS A 164 -12.60 14.62 15.06
C CYS A 164 -12.84 13.61 16.17
N ASN A 165 -12.91 12.32 15.82
CA ASN A 165 -13.24 11.24 16.76
C ASN A 165 -14.53 11.54 17.56
N ASP A 166 -15.57 12.02 16.86
CA ASP A 166 -16.88 12.43 17.39
C ASP A 166 -16.89 13.73 18.23
N ASP A 167 -15.73 14.34 18.49
CA ASP A 167 -15.65 15.64 19.16
C ASP A 167 -15.75 16.80 18.18
N VAL A 168 -16.59 17.81 18.49
CA VAL A 168 -16.77 18.98 17.65
C VAL A 168 -15.57 19.92 17.79
N ILE A 169 -14.90 20.18 16.66
CA ILE A 169 -13.81 21.13 16.57
C ILE A 169 -14.37 22.50 16.18
N ALA A 170 -14.69 23.32 17.17
CA ALA A 170 -15.09 24.71 16.99
C ALA A 170 -13.94 25.63 17.43
N GLY A 171 -13.04 25.96 16.51
CA GLY A 171 -11.97 26.94 16.79
C GLY A 171 -10.89 26.50 17.79
N LYS A 172 -10.85 25.23 18.19
CA LYS A 172 -9.81 24.66 19.06
C LYS A 172 -8.79 23.86 18.24
N GLU A 173 -7.55 23.86 18.69
CA GLU A 173 -6.52 22.97 18.16
C GLU A 173 -6.72 21.56 18.74
N HIS A 174 -6.63 20.55 17.94
CA HIS A 174 -6.61 19.12 18.29
C HIS A 174 -5.40 18.42 17.69
#